data_910e7d6f91f10dbde7b968958c5943d0
#
_entry.id   910e7d6f91f10dbde7b968958c5943d0
#
_cell.length_a   1.000
_cell.length_b   1.000
_cell.length_c   1.000
_cell.angle_alpha   90.00
_cell.angle_beta   90.00
_cell.angle_gamma   90.00
#
_symmetry.space_group_name_H-M   'P 1'
#
loop_
_entity.id
_entity.type
_entity.pdbx_description
1 polymer ?
#
loop_
_entity_poly.entity_id
_entity_poly.type
_entity_poly.pdbx_seq_one_letter_code
_entity_poly.pdbx_strand_id
1 'polypeptide(L)'
;LDALERTLHQRPFCAPPSPHADSHHAQSRDRRRPTGLDPLRSAARCIRLAMHGVNRRIDYINSHGTSTPAGDIVELKAIREALGNDIPWISSTKSLTGHSQGATGAHEAIYSLLMMENDFIAASANIENLDPEADGMPITQTRIDNAGLACVMSNNFGFGGTNATLVFAKVDR
;
A
#
# COMPACT_ATOMS: atom_id res chain seq x y z
N LEU A 1 -24.20 16.56 -15.81
CA LEU A 1 -23.85 15.43 -14.91
C LEU A 1 -22.91 14.43 -15.58
N ASP A 2 -22.94 14.29 -16.92
CA ASP A 2 -22.09 13.31 -17.65
C ASP A 2 -20.62 13.69 -17.83
N ALA A 3 -20.22 14.89 -17.48
CA ALA A 3 -18.83 15.35 -17.66
C ALA A 3 -17.93 15.05 -16.43
N LEU A 4 -18.50 14.75 -15.27
CA LEU A 4 -17.78 14.47 -14.04
C LEU A 4 -17.40 12.98 -13.87
N GLU A 5 -18.08 12.09 -14.56
CA GLU A 5 -17.80 10.64 -14.47
C GLU A 5 -16.55 10.20 -15.23
N ARG A 6 -15.97 11.02 -16.08
CA ARG A 6 -14.84 10.63 -16.96
C ARG A 6 -13.44 10.89 -16.38
N THR A 7 -13.33 11.47 -15.19
CA THR A 7 -12.01 11.95 -14.69
C THR A 7 -11.42 11.12 -13.56
N LEU A 8 -12.08 10.05 -13.09
CA LEU A 8 -11.61 9.24 -11.95
C LEU A 8 -11.36 7.78 -12.31
N HIS A 9 -10.80 7.51 -13.49
CA HIS A 9 -10.22 6.20 -13.76
C HIS A 9 -8.78 6.15 -13.22
N GLN A 10 -8.64 6.20 -11.91
CA GLN A 10 -7.41 5.74 -11.27
C GLN A 10 -7.39 4.21 -11.37
N ARG A 11 -6.29 3.68 -11.88
CA ARG A 11 -6.12 2.22 -11.99
C ARG A 11 -6.10 1.62 -10.59
N PRO A 12 -6.73 0.47 -10.40
CA PRO A 12 -6.73 -0.22 -9.12
C PRO A 12 -5.33 -0.69 -8.74
N PHE A 13 -5.15 -0.91 -7.46
CA PHE A 13 -3.99 -1.56 -6.89
C PHE A 13 -3.69 -2.88 -7.63
N CYS A 14 -2.45 -3.05 -8.10
CA CYS A 14 -1.98 -4.23 -8.83
C CYS A 14 -2.78 -4.59 -10.11
N ALA A 15 -3.33 -3.62 -10.84
CA ALA A 15 -3.90 -3.90 -12.16
C ALA A 15 -2.79 -4.00 -13.23
N PRO A 16 -2.85 -4.97 -14.15
CA PRO A 16 -1.89 -5.05 -15.25
C PRO A 16 -1.97 -3.81 -16.16
N PRO A 17 -0.88 -3.39 -16.80
CA PRO A 17 -0.88 -2.26 -17.72
C PRO A 17 -1.82 -2.53 -18.90
N SER A 18 -2.58 -1.51 -19.32
CA SER A 18 -3.45 -1.65 -20.50
C SER A 18 -2.60 -1.86 -21.76
N PRO A 19 -3.09 -2.67 -22.72
CA PRO A 19 -2.37 -2.93 -23.96
C PRO A 19 -2.17 -1.70 -24.87
N HIS A 20 -2.73 -0.55 -24.54
CA HIS A 20 -2.59 0.71 -25.29
C HIS A 20 -1.68 1.74 -24.61
N ALA A 21 -0.94 1.36 -23.57
CA ALA A 21 0.13 2.19 -23.02
C ALA A 21 1.40 2.04 -23.87
N ASP A 22 1.28 2.28 -25.18
CA ASP A 22 2.41 2.22 -26.09
C ASP A 22 3.33 3.43 -25.93
N SER A 23 4.56 3.07 -25.63
CA SER A 23 5.76 3.50 -26.33
C SER A 23 6.02 5.00 -26.45
N HIS A 24 6.27 5.73 -25.40
CA HIS A 24 7.18 6.88 -25.44
C HIS A 24 7.70 7.32 -24.07
N HIS A 25 7.70 6.45 -23.08
CA HIS A 25 8.61 6.65 -21.96
C HIS A 25 9.89 5.89 -22.25
N ALA A 26 10.74 6.52 -23.09
CA ALA A 26 12.15 6.20 -23.11
C ALA A 26 12.61 6.16 -21.66
N GLN A 27 13.03 4.97 -21.22
CA GLN A 27 13.76 4.81 -19.98
C GLN A 27 15.02 5.67 -20.13
N SER A 28 14.98 6.92 -19.70
CA SER A 28 16.17 7.67 -19.44
C SER A 28 16.86 6.91 -18.30
N ARG A 29 17.80 6.05 -18.68
CA ARG A 29 18.79 5.54 -17.73
C ARG A 29 19.60 6.74 -17.26
N ASP A 30 19.07 7.43 -16.25
CA ASP A 30 19.84 8.44 -15.53
C ASP A 30 20.95 7.71 -14.79
N ARG A 31 22.12 7.63 -15.45
CA ARG A 31 23.34 7.05 -14.92
C ARG A 31 23.96 7.89 -13.78
N ARG A 32 23.23 8.86 -13.25
CA ARG A 32 23.68 9.77 -12.20
C ARG A 32 22.86 9.67 -10.91
N ARG A 33 22.42 8.46 -10.52
CA ARG A 33 21.99 8.26 -9.13
C ARG A 33 23.22 7.98 -8.30
N PRO A 34 23.57 8.85 -7.34
CA PRO A 34 24.57 8.51 -6.34
C PRO A 34 24.02 7.35 -5.53
N THR A 35 24.74 6.23 -5.51
CA THR A 35 24.62 5.06 -4.63
C THR A 35 23.18 4.74 -4.21
N GLY A 36 22.47 4.03 -5.08
CA GLY A 36 21.06 3.75 -4.92
C GLY A 36 20.74 2.92 -3.69
N LEU A 37 19.98 3.52 -2.80
CA LEU A 37 19.18 2.74 -1.87
C LEU A 37 18.17 1.96 -2.73
N ASP A 38 18.27 0.64 -2.72
CA ASP A 38 17.30 -0.26 -3.33
C ASP A 38 15.91 0.04 -2.72
N PRO A 39 14.91 0.44 -3.52
CA PRO A 39 13.60 0.81 -3.00
C PRO A 39 12.97 -0.26 -2.13
N LEU A 40 13.11 -1.54 -2.52
CA LEU A 40 12.61 -2.68 -1.77
C LEU A 40 13.26 -2.74 -0.38
N ARG A 41 14.60 -2.73 -0.33
CA ARG A 41 15.34 -2.79 0.94
C ARG A 41 15.07 -1.58 1.83
N SER A 42 14.89 -0.41 1.23
CA SER A 42 14.55 0.83 1.94
C SER A 42 13.16 0.72 2.58
N ALA A 43 12.15 0.25 1.85
CA ALA A 43 10.80 0.03 2.35
C ALA A 43 10.77 -1.07 3.43
N ALA A 44 11.40 -2.22 3.17
CA ALA A 44 11.48 -3.32 4.15
C ALA A 44 12.18 -2.89 5.46
N ARG A 45 13.24 -2.07 5.35
CA ARG A 45 13.90 -1.50 6.53
C ARG A 45 12.97 -0.57 7.30
N CYS A 46 12.20 0.28 6.61
CA CYS A 46 11.24 1.19 7.23
C CYS A 46 10.20 0.42 8.03
N ILE A 47 9.63 -0.63 7.44
CA ILE A 47 8.66 -1.52 8.10
C ILE A 47 9.28 -2.18 9.34
N ARG A 48 10.49 -2.76 9.22
CA ARG A 48 11.18 -3.39 10.37
C ARG A 48 11.46 -2.41 11.50
N LEU A 49 11.83 -1.17 11.18
CA LEU A 49 12.05 -0.12 12.19
C LEU A 49 10.76 0.26 12.91
N ALA A 50 9.65 0.37 12.19
CA ALA A 50 8.35 0.65 12.78
C ALA A 50 7.84 -0.51 13.67
N MET A 51 8.25 -1.74 13.37
CA MET A 51 7.94 -2.93 14.18
C MET A 51 8.80 -3.06 15.44
N HIS A 52 9.87 -2.25 15.57
CA HIS A 52 10.74 -2.33 16.74
C HIS A 52 9.97 -1.96 18.02
N GLY A 53 9.93 -2.90 18.97
CA GLY A 53 9.17 -2.74 20.23
C GLY A 53 7.67 -3.04 20.11
N VAL A 54 7.17 -3.43 18.94
CA VAL A 54 5.80 -3.90 18.77
C VAL A 54 5.75 -5.39 19.10
N ASN A 55 5.11 -5.74 20.21
CA ASN A 55 4.99 -7.15 20.69
C ASN A 55 3.64 -7.77 20.26
N ARG A 56 3.11 -7.36 19.14
CA ARG A 56 1.82 -7.83 18.60
C ARG A 56 1.97 -8.16 17.13
N ARG A 57 1.15 -9.12 16.67
CA ARG A 57 0.96 -9.37 15.25
C ARG A 57 0.26 -8.17 14.62
N ILE A 58 0.65 -7.84 13.38
CA ILE A 58 -0.11 -6.91 12.55
C ILE A 58 -1.30 -7.65 11.94
N ASP A 59 -2.49 -7.12 12.06
CA ASP A 59 -3.73 -7.70 11.53
C ASP A 59 -4.07 -7.15 10.13
N TYR A 60 -3.64 -5.90 9.86
CA TYR A 60 -3.94 -5.21 8.61
C TYR A 60 -2.85 -4.19 8.24
N ILE A 61 -2.58 -4.08 6.93
CA ILE A 61 -1.72 -3.04 6.35
C ILE A 61 -2.54 -2.19 5.38
N ASN A 62 -2.62 -0.87 5.64
CA ASN A 62 -2.97 0.12 4.65
C ASN A 62 -1.71 0.45 3.86
N SER A 63 -1.57 -0.11 2.67
CA SER A 63 -0.37 0.01 1.86
C SER A 63 -0.28 1.38 1.17
N HIS A 64 0.95 1.77 0.80
CA HIS A 64 1.14 2.95 -0.03
C HIS A 64 0.44 2.81 -1.39
N GLY A 65 0.51 1.65 -2.02
CA GLY A 65 -0.26 1.17 -3.16
C GLY A 65 -0.83 2.26 -4.07
N THR A 66 0.03 2.83 -4.93
CA THR A 66 -0.32 3.98 -5.79
C THR A 66 -0.79 3.58 -7.18
N SER A 67 -0.95 2.28 -7.42
CA SER A 67 -1.30 1.73 -8.73
C SER A 67 -0.28 2.05 -9.83
N THR A 68 1.00 1.92 -9.48
CA THR A 68 2.10 2.10 -10.44
C THR A 68 2.74 0.75 -10.78
N PRO A 69 3.17 0.52 -12.04
CA PRO A 69 3.67 -0.80 -12.49
C PRO A 69 4.82 -1.36 -11.66
N ALA A 70 5.67 -0.51 -11.08
CA ALA A 70 6.81 -0.95 -10.29
C ALA A 70 6.59 -0.78 -8.78
N GLY A 71 5.79 0.22 -8.36
CA GLY A 71 5.66 0.60 -6.95
C GLY A 71 4.97 -0.46 -6.12
N ASP A 72 3.82 -0.92 -6.57
CA ASP A 72 2.96 -1.83 -5.82
C ASP A 72 3.65 -3.18 -5.58
N ILE A 73 4.27 -3.75 -6.61
CA ILE A 73 4.97 -5.04 -6.51
C ILE A 73 6.22 -4.92 -5.63
N VAL A 74 6.94 -3.81 -5.72
CA VAL A 74 8.11 -3.55 -4.84
C VAL A 74 7.66 -3.46 -3.38
N GLU A 75 6.55 -2.79 -3.10
CA GLU A 75 5.99 -2.73 -1.74
C GLU A 75 5.58 -4.11 -1.23
N LEU A 76 4.87 -4.92 -2.01
CA LEU A 76 4.47 -6.27 -1.62
C LEU A 76 5.69 -7.15 -1.32
N LYS A 77 6.73 -7.07 -2.15
CA LYS A 77 8.01 -7.77 -1.90
C LYS A 77 8.69 -7.27 -0.63
N ALA A 78 8.65 -5.97 -0.35
CA ALA A 78 9.19 -5.37 0.87
C ALA A 78 8.44 -5.81 2.14
N ILE A 79 7.11 -5.89 2.07
CA ILE A 79 6.26 -6.42 3.14
C ILE A 79 6.63 -7.88 3.43
N ARG A 80 6.74 -8.71 2.39
CA ARG A 80 7.15 -10.11 2.53
C ARG A 80 8.56 -10.25 3.11
N GLU A 81 9.51 -9.42 2.66
CA GLU A 81 10.87 -9.42 3.22
C GLU A 81 10.90 -8.99 4.69
N ALA A 82 10.05 -8.06 5.08
CA ALA A 82 10.02 -7.52 6.44
C ALA A 82 9.31 -8.44 7.43
N LEU A 83 8.17 -9.05 7.03
CA LEU A 83 7.28 -9.82 7.91
C LEU A 83 7.37 -11.33 7.70
N GLY A 84 8.09 -11.80 6.66
CA GLY A 84 8.21 -13.23 6.36
C GLY A 84 6.90 -13.83 5.86
N ASN A 85 6.47 -14.94 6.47
CA ASN A 85 5.26 -15.66 6.06
C ASN A 85 3.99 -15.22 6.80
N ASP A 86 4.12 -14.43 7.86
CA ASP A 86 2.98 -13.95 8.66
C ASP A 86 2.47 -12.60 8.11
N ILE A 87 2.05 -12.60 6.86
CA ILE A 87 1.57 -11.42 6.17
C ILE A 87 0.10 -11.19 6.53
N PRO A 88 -0.25 -10.01 7.07
CA PRO A 88 -1.64 -9.65 7.41
C PRO A 88 -2.44 -9.29 6.16
N TRP A 89 -3.75 -9.03 6.33
CA TRP A 89 -4.57 -8.47 5.26
C TRP A 89 -3.99 -7.14 4.74
N ILE A 90 -4.04 -6.93 3.43
CA ILE A 90 -3.51 -5.74 2.76
C ILE A 90 -4.62 -5.10 1.93
N SER A 91 -4.76 -3.79 2.03
CA SER A 91 -5.47 -3.01 1.02
C SER A 91 -4.84 -1.63 0.85
N SER A 92 -5.19 -0.94 -0.24
CA SER A 92 -4.86 0.47 -0.41
C SER A 92 -6.14 1.30 -0.46
N THR A 93 -6.32 2.17 0.53
CA THR A 93 -7.44 3.10 0.56
C THR A 93 -7.39 4.13 -0.58
N LYS A 94 -6.22 4.30 -1.23
CA LYS A 94 -6.08 5.14 -2.42
C LYS A 94 -6.94 4.66 -3.60
N SER A 95 -7.30 3.39 -3.64
CA SER A 95 -8.23 2.84 -4.64
C SER A 95 -9.63 3.48 -4.56
N LEU A 96 -9.99 4.04 -3.42
CA LEU A 96 -11.27 4.72 -3.15
C LEU A 96 -11.12 6.24 -3.11
N THR A 97 -10.02 6.76 -2.57
CA THR A 97 -9.86 8.19 -2.25
C THR A 97 -8.92 8.94 -3.18
N GLY A 98 -8.14 8.22 -3.97
CA GLY A 98 -7.03 8.80 -4.70
C GLY A 98 -5.83 9.15 -3.82
N HIS A 99 -4.81 9.72 -4.42
CA HIS A 99 -3.59 10.15 -3.74
C HIS A 99 -3.62 11.65 -3.44
N SER A 100 -3.84 12.03 -2.20
CA SER A 100 -3.91 13.42 -1.74
C SER A 100 -2.53 14.06 -1.45
N GLN A 101 -1.49 13.58 -2.13
CA GLN A 101 -0.13 14.14 -2.06
C GLN A 101 0.42 14.22 -0.62
N GLY A 102 0.82 15.39 -0.14
CA GLY A 102 1.40 15.58 1.18
C GLY A 102 0.46 15.26 2.36
N ALA A 103 -0.86 15.22 2.15
CA ALA A 103 -1.83 14.89 3.19
C ALA A 103 -2.13 13.39 3.29
N THR A 104 -1.72 12.58 2.30
CA THR A 104 -2.11 11.17 2.19
C THR A 104 -1.78 10.36 3.43
N GLY A 105 -0.58 10.51 3.99
CA GLY A 105 -0.17 9.75 5.16
C GLY A 105 -1.06 10.01 6.38
N ALA A 106 -1.49 11.26 6.58
CA ALA A 106 -2.43 11.61 7.66
C ALA A 106 -3.82 11.02 7.40
N HIS A 107 -4.33 11.09 6.17
CA HIS A 107 -5.61 10.48 5.81
C HIS A 107 -5.60 8.97 6.04
N GLU A 108 -4.57 8.28 5.59
CA GLU A 108 -4.45 6.83 5.73
C GLU A 108 -4.27 6.38 7.17
N ALA A 109 -3.59 7.17 8.00
CA ALA A 109 -3.54 6.95 9.43
C ALA A 109 -4.94 7.03 10.05
N ILE A 110 -5.72 8.06 9.72
CA ILE A 110 -7.10 8.22 10.19
C ILE A 110 -7.98 7.07 9.70
N TYR A 111 -7.90 6.70 8.42
CA TYR A 111 -8.68 5.57 7.89
C TYR A 111 -8.33 4.24 8.58
N SER A 112 -7.05 4.00 8.86
CA SER A 112 -6.60 2.81 9.58
C SER A 112 -7.13 2.78 11.02
N LEU A 113 -7.15 3.92 11.72
CA LEU A 113 -7.74 4.05 13.04
C LEU A 113 -9.25 3.83 13.03
N LEU A 114 -9.97 4.40 12.05
CA LEU A 114 -11.42 4.19 11.89
C LEU A 114 -11.76 2.73 11.58
N MET A 115 -10.96 2.06 10.74
CA MET A 115 -11.11 0.64 10.47
C MET A 115 -10.89 -0.19 11.75
N MET A 116 -9.86 0.13 12.53
CA MET A 116 -9.59 -0.56 13.80
C MET A 116 -10.68 -0.30 14.85
N GLU A 117 -11.21 0.92 14.94
CA GLU A 117 -12.28 1.27 15.88
C GLU A 117 -13.60 0.56 15.54
N ASN A 118 -13.96 0.49 14.26
CA ASN A 118 -15.21 -0.08 13.79
C ASN A 118 -15.08 -1.53 13.31
N ASP A 119 -13.93 -2.13 13.50
CA ASP A 119 -13.60 -3.53 13.24
C ASP A 119 -13.93 -4.00 11.82
N PHE A 120 -13.50 -3.25 10.81
CA PHE A 120 -13.62 -3.65 9.41
C PHE A 120 -12.35 -3.33 8.61
N ILE A 121 -12.19 -3.97 7.46
CA ILE A 121 -11.14 -3.66 6.48
C ILE A 121 -11.82 -3.16 5.20
N ALA A 122 -11.43 -1.97 4.74
CA ALA A 122 -11.85 -1.46 3.45
C ALA A 122 -11.15 -2.22 2.31
N ALA A 123 -11.87 -2.47 1.24
CA ALA A 123 -11.31 -3.14 0.06
C ALA A 123 -10.31 -2.26 -0.70
N SER A 124 -9.36 -2.89 -1.38
CA SER A 124 -8.76 -2.34 -2.59
C SER A 124 -9.79 -2.43 -3.71
N ALA A 125 -10.47 -1.34 -3.99
CA ALA A 125 -11.54 -1.30 -4.99
C ALA A 125 -10.99 -1.36 -6.42
N ASN A 126 -11.88 -1.73 -7.36
CA ASN A 126 -11.63 -1.69 -8.80
C ASN A 126 -10.51 -2.63 -9.31
N ILE A 127 -10.20 -3.70 -8.59
CA ILE A 127 -9.30 -4.74 -9.08
C ILE A 127 -10.12 -5.71 -9.94
N GLU A 128 -10.00 -5.60 -11.26
CA GLU A 128 -10.60 -6.55 -12.20
C GLU A 128 -9.73 -7.79 -12.39
N ASN A 129 -8.41 -7.58 -12.50
CA ASN A 129 -7.43 -8.64 -12.63
C ASN A 129 -6.24 -8.32 -11.71
N LEU A 130 -5.95 -9.22 -10.79
CA LEU A 130 -4.78 -9.11 -9.92
C LEU A 130 -3.52 -9.34 -10.75
N ASP A 131 -2.48 -8.53 -10.49
CA ASP A 131 -1.17 -8.74 -11.10
C ASP A 131 -0.62 -10.12 -10.67
N PRO A 132 -0.14 -10.95 -11.62
CA PRO A 132 0.40 -12.27 -11.29
C PRO A 132 1.55 -12.24 -10.27
N GLU A 133 2.35 -11.17 -10.20
CA GLU A 133 3.40 -11.03 -9.18
C GLU A 133 2.85 -10.76 -7.77
N ALA A 134 1.58 -10.39 -7.66
CA ALA A 134 0.88 -10.22 -6.38
C ALA A 134 0.18 -11.50 -5.90
N ASP A 135 0.24 -12.58 -6.68
CA ASP A 135 -0.40 -13.85 -6.34
C ASP A 135 0.13 -14.40 -5.00
N GLY A 136 -0.78 -14.95 -4.22
CA GLY A 136 -0.50 -15.43 -2.85
C GLY A 136 -0.28 -14.32 -1.81
N MET A 137 -0.50 -13.04 -2.15
CA MET A 137 -0.58 -11.96 -1.17
C MET A 137 -2.04 -11.78 -0.71
N PRO A 138 -2.29 -11.61 0.61
CA PRO A 138 -3.66 -11.49 1.15
C PRO A 138 -4.27 -10.11 0.90
N ILE A 139 -4.43 -9.75 -0.39
CA ILE A 139 -5.01 -8.47 -0.81
C ILE A 139 -6.53 -8.56 -0.73
N THR A 140 -7.15 -7.67 0.05
CA THR A 140 -8.60 -7.63 0.18
C THR A 140 -9.23 -6.91 -1.00
N GLN A 141 -10.05 -7.60 -1.76
CA GLN A 141 -10.81 -7.05 -2.90
C GLN A 141 -12.28 -6.75 -2.54
N THR A 142 -12.71 -7.21 -1.37
CA THR A 142 -14.02 -6.94 -0.79
C THR A 142 -13.86 -6.47 0.64
N ARG A 143 -14.84 -5.70 1.16
CA ARG A 143 -14.85 -5.30 2.56
C ARG A 143 -14.93 -6.53 3.47
N ILE A 144 -14.17 -6.53 4.55
CA ILE A 144 -14.22 -7.55 5.61
C ILE A 144 -14.77 -6.86 6.86
N ASP A 145 -15.89 -7.34 7.38
CA ASP A 145 -16.45 -6.90 8.67
C ASP A 145 -16.06 -7.89 9.78
N ASN A 146 -16.02 -7.43 11.02
CA ASN A 146 -15.57 -8.19 12.20
C ASN A 146 -14.18 -8.81 11.97
N ALA A 147 -13.26 -7.99 11.50
CA ALA A 147 -11.91 -8.41 11.11
C ALA A 147 -10.99 -8.71 12.31
N GLY A 148 -11.40 -8.38 13.53
CA GLY A 148 -10.63 -8.60 14.74
C GLY A 148 -9.41 -7.70 14.87
N LEU A 149 -9.48 -6.46 14.37
CA LEU A 149 -8.34 -5.56 14.29
C LEU A 149 -7.90 -5.07 15.66
N ALA A 150 -6.72 -5.47 16.09
CA ALA A 150 -6.07 -5.02 17.32
C ALA A 150 -4.77 -4.25 17.05
N CYS A 151 -4.09 -4.53 15.94
CA CYS A 151 -2.87 -3.84 15.54
C CYS A 151 -2.83 -3.65 14.03
N VAL A 152 -2.66 -2.42 13.57
CA VAL A 152 -2.71 -2.06 12.16
C VAL A 152 -1.49 -1.23 11.75
N MET A 153 -1.09 -1.32 10.48
CA MET A 153 0.04 -0.61 9.91
C MET A 153 -0.42 0.28 8.76
N SER A 154 0.20 1.44 8.60
CA SER A 154 0.03 2.33 7.44
C SER A 154 1.39 2.66 6.84
N ASN A 155 1.56 2.38 5.55
CA ASN A 155 2.80 2.62 4.79
C ASN A 155 2.67 3.83 3.89
N ASN A 156 3.72 4.66 3.86
CA ASN A 156 3.87 5.76 2.92
C ASN A 156 5.30 5.82 2.39
N PHE A 157 5.48 5.57 1.11
CA PHE A 157 6.78 5.51 0.45
C PHE A 157 6.90 6.60 -0.60
N GLY A 158 7.62 7.67 -0.25
CA GLY A 158 7.76 8.87 -1.08
C GLY A 158 8.93 8.81 -2.04
N PHE A 159 8.87 9.69 -3.05
CA PHE A 159 9.98 9.90 -3.98
C PHE A 159 11.26 10.31 -3.24
N GLY A 160 12.41 9.88 -3.76
CA GLY A 160 13.71 10.18 -3.16
C GLY A 160 14.06 9.32 -1.94
N GLY A 161 13.22 8.32 -1.60
CA GLY A 161 13.47 7.40 -0.50
C GLY A 161 12.99 7.90 0.87
N THR A 162 12.12 8.91 0.89
CA THR A 162 11.43 9.35 2.11
C THR A 162 10.31 8.35 2.42
N ASN A 163 10.62 7.40 3.28
CA ASN A 163 9.70 6.34 3.67
C ASN A 163 9.22 6.53 5.11
N ALA A 164 7.94 6.30 5.35
CA ALA A 164 7.33 6.31 6.67
C ALA A 164 6.39 5.11 6.83
N THR A 165 6.46 4.46 7.97
CA THR A 165 5.53 3.41 8.38
C THR A 165 5.04 3.73 9.78
N LEU A 166 3.74 3.72 9.98
CA LEU A 166 3.09 3.91 11.28
C LEU A 166 2.46 2.59 11.72
N VAL A 167 2.56 2.29 13.01
CA VAL A 167 1.88 1.14 13.61
C VAL A 167 0.99 1.67 14.73
N PHE A 168 -0.27 1.24 14.72
CA PHE A 168 -1.26 1.57 15.75
C PHE A 168 -1.74 0.27 16.40
N ALA A 169 -1.82 0.25 17.72
CA ALA A 169 -2.31 -0.90 18.47
C ALA A 169 -3.35 -0.45 19.51
N LYS A 170 -4.37 -1.28 19.72
CA LYS A 170 -5.31 -1.11 20.85
C LYS A 170 -4.54 -1.27 22.17
N VAL A 171 -4.80 -0.38 23.11
CA VAL A 171 -4.24 -0.49 24.46
C VAL A 171 -5.01 -1.57 25.21
N ASP A 172 -4.29 -2.48 25.86
CA ASP A 172 -4.90 -3.45 26.77
C ASP A 172 -5.44 -2.69 27.98
N ARG A 173 -6.73 -2.82 28.24
CA ARG A 173 -7.40 -2.24 29.41
C ARG A 173 -7.46 -3.26 30.53
#